data_b3631c64d46277efbeaf483ef49e72a2
#
_entry.id   b3631c64d46277efbeaf483ef49e72a2
#
_cell.length_a   1.000
_cell.length_b   1.000
_cell.length_c   1.000
_cell.angle_alpha   90.00
_cell.angle_beta   90.00
_cell.angle_gamma   90.00
#
_symmetry.space_group_name_H-M   'P 1'
#
loop_
_entity.id
_entity.type
_entity.pdbx_description
1 polymer ?
#
loop_
_entity_poly.entity_id
_entity_poly.type
_entity_poly.pdbx_seq_one_letter_code
_entity_poly.pdbx_strand_id
1 'polypeptide(L)'
;HEYDFIDKSIEVEVLFALNKDEICTCPSRLLIQESIYDKFIARVVERVNMIKAGNPLDPETMIGAQASQIQYDKILSYIKLGKEEGAEVLTGGDANHLQGDIENGYYIKPTLFKGNNKMRIFQEEIFGPVLAVTTFKDEAEAIELANDTIYGLGAGVWTRDAHQLYQVPRAIQAGRVWVNQYHSYPAGAPFGGYKQSGIGRENHKMMLDHYRQTKNMLVSYSKKKLGFF
;
A
#
# COMPACT_ATOMS: atom_id res chain seq x y z
N HIS A 1 2.09 -25.94 15.00
CA HIS A 1 2.56 -25.44 13.71
C HIS A 1 3.26 -24.13 13.98
N GLU A 2 4.59 -24.10 13.83
CA GLU A 2 5.32 -22.85 13.76
C GLU A 2 4.83 -22.14 12.50
N TYR A 3 4.24 -20.95 12.67
CA TYR A 3 3.97 -20.03 11.58
C TYR A 3 5.30 -19.74 10.89
N ASP A 4 5.46 -20.20 9.68
CA ASP A 4 6.65 -19.89 8.92
C ASP A 4 6.64 -18.38 8.61
N PHE A 5 7.80 -17.78 8.51
CA PHE A 5 8.00 -16.39 8.12
C PHE A 5 7.28 -16.04 6.80
N ILE A 6 7.18 -17.00 5.89
CA ILE A 6 6.43 -16.90 4.64
C ILE A 6 4.92 -16.79 4.91
N ASP A 7 4.36 -17.54 5.88
CA ASP A 7 2.94 -17.46 6.23
C ASP A 7 2.55 -16.05 6.67
N LYS A 8 3.38 -15.45 7.52
CA LYS A 8 3.17 -14.08 7.98
C LYS A 8 3.23 -13.06 6.84
N SER A 9 4.14 -13.23 5.87
CA SER A 9 4.21 -12.33 4.72
C SER A 9 2.98 -12.50 3.81
N ILE A 10 2.50 -13.72 3.56
CA ILE A 10 1.29 -13.97 2.78
C ILE A 10 0.06 -13.31 3.41
N GLU A 11 -0.10 -13.40 4.73
CA GLU A 11 -1.20 -12.71 5.43
C GLU A 11 -1.18 -11.19 5.20
N VAL A 12 0.01 -10.60 5.11
CA VAL A 12 0.16 -9.17 4.83
C VAL A 12 -0.14 -8.85 3.37
N GLU A 13 0.27 -9.69 2.43
CA GLU A 13 -0.01 -9.43 1.02
C GLU A 13 -1.51 -9.45 0.69
N VAL A 14 -2.29 -10.23 1.42
CA VAL A 14 -3.74 -10.25 1.27
C VAL A 14 -4.42 -8.97 1.78
N LEU A 15 -3.69 -8.12 2.51
CA LEU A 15 -4.18 -6.81 2.95
C LEU A 15 -4.49 -5.85 1.79
N PHE A 16 -4.06 -6.14 0.54
CA PHE A 16 -4.50 -5.36 -0.61
C PHE A 16 -6.03 -5.37 -0.77
N ALA A 17 -6.70 -6.41 -0.28
CA ALA A 17 -8.16 -6.50 -0.27
C ALA A 17 -8.79 -5.96 1.02
N LEU A 18 -7.99 -5.58 2.04
CA LEU A 18 -8.50 -5.02 3.29
C LEU A 18 -9.31 -3.77 3.01
N ASN A 19 -10.52 -3.71 3.56
CA ASN A 19 -11.46 -2.63 3.30
C ASN A 19 -11.63 -2.31 1.79
N LYS A 20 -11.54 -3.32 0.92
CA LYS A 20 -11.66 -3.24 -0.55
C LYS A 20 -10.55 -2.37 -1.18
N ASP A 21 -9.40 -2.25 -0.52
CA ASP A 21 -8.29 -1.34 -0.84
C ASP A 21 -8.67 0.16 -0.81
N GLU A 22 -9.72 0.52 -0.13
CA GLU A 22 -10.05 1.94 0.13
C GLU A 22 -9.26 2.46 1.33
N ILE A 23 -7.96 2.16 1.36
CA ILE A 23 -6.96 2.62 2.34
C ILE A 23 -5.66 2.93 1.59
N CYS A 24 -5.15 4.16 1.74
CA CYS A 24 -4.00 4.67 1.01
C CYS A 24 -2.68 3.86 1.21
N THR A 25 -2.59 3.02 2.23
CA THR A 25 -1.42 2.19 2.52
C THR A 25 -1.65 0.70 2.28
N CYS A 26 -2.75 0.31 1.67
CA CYS A 26 -2.89 -1.07 1.21
C CYS A 26 -1.80 -1.39 0.18
N PRO A 27 -1.25 -2.63 0.18
CA PRO A 27 -0.30 -3.05 -0.83
C PRO A 27 -0.91 -2.97 -2.24
N SER A 28 -0.33 -2.17 -3.13
CA SER A 28 -0.76 -2.06 -4.53
C SER A 28 0.22 -2.75 -5.49
N ARG A 29 1.46 -2.94 -5.06
CA ARG A 29 2.51 -3.64 -5.80
C ARG A 29 3.19 -4.67 -4.91
N LEU A 30 3.38 -5.88 -5.44
CA LEU A 30 4.10 -6.96 -4.80
C LEU A 30 5.34 -7.34 -5.64
N LEU A 31 6.51 -7.14 -5.05
CA LEU A 31 7.79 -7.49 -5.65
C LEU A 31 8.29 -8.79 -5.00
N ILE A 32 8.47 -9.85 -5.77
CA ILE A 32 8.86 -11.18 -5.26
C ILE A 32 10.20 -11.57 -5.88
N GLN A 33 11.13 -12.05 -5.05
CA GLN A 33 12.38 -12.61 -5.56
C GLN A 33 12.10 -13.82 -6.46
N GLU A 34 12.72 -13.87 -7.66
CA GLU A 34 12.45 -14.90 -8.67
C GLU A 34 12.57 -16.32 -8.11
N SER A 35 13.55 -16.58 -7.25
CA SER A 35 13.81 -17.92 -6.70
C SER A 35 12.69 -18.51 -5.82
N ILE A 36 11.78 -17.67 -5.30
CA ILE A 36 10.67 -18.11 -4.46
C ILE A 36 9.30 -17.88 -5.11
N TYR A 37 9.27 -17.24 -6.29
CA TYR A 37 8.06 -16.76 -6.92
C TYR A 37 6.96 -17.82 -7.00
N ASP A 38 7.23 -18.96 -7.63
CA ASP A 38 6.20 -19.96 -7.90
C ASP A 38 5.53 -20.49 -6.62
N LYS A 39 6.34 -20.77 -5.61
CA LYS A 39 5.87 -21.24 -4.30
C LYS A 39 5.06 -20.18 -3.57
N PHE A 40 5.53 -18.93 -3.61
CA PHE A 40 4.93 -17.83 -2.89
C PHE A 40 3.60 -17.42 -3.51
N ILE A 41 3.59 -17.20 -4.84
CA ILE A 41 2.40 -16.72 -5.54
C ILE A 41 1.26 -17.74 -5.51
N ALA A 42 1.54 -19.04 -5.59
CA ALA A 42 0.52 -20.08 -5.48
C ALA A 42 -0.24 -19.98 -4.15
N ARG A 43 0.46 -19.74 -3.05
CA ARG A 43 -0.13 -19.58 -1.72
C ARG A 43 -0.89 -18.26 -1.56
N VAL A 44 -0.38 -17.18 -2.16
CA VAL A 44 -1.10 -15.89 -2.17
C VAL A 44 -2.42 -16.04 -2.92
N VAL A 45 -2.41 -16.65 -4.10
CA VAL A 45 -3.63 -16.92 -4.90
C VAL A 45 -4.63 -17.78 -4.13
N GLU A 46 -4.16 -18.87 -3.50
CA GLU A 46 -5.01 -19.71 -2.65
C GLU A 46 -5.68 -18.88 -1.55
N ARG A 47 -4.91 -18.07 -0.83
CA ARG A 47 -5.42 -17.24 0.27
C ARG A 47 -6.39 -16.16 -0.20
N VAL A 48 -6.13 -15.55 -1.34
CA VAL A 48 -7.02 -14.54 -1.96
C VAL A 48 -8.37 -15.18 -2.35
N ASN A 49 -8.35 -16.38 -2.90
CA ASN A 49 -9.57 -17.10 -3.28
C ASN A 49 -10.45 -17.50 -2.08
N MET A 50 -9.92 -17.45 -0.86
CA MET A 50 -10.69 -17.68 0.37
C MET A 50 -11.40 -16.42 0.89
N ILE A 51 -11.17 -15.25 0.29
CA ILE A 51 -11.80 -13.99 0.69
C ILE A 51 -13.28 -14.02 0.35
N LYS A 52 -14.12 -13.90 1.36
CA LYS A 52 -15.58 -13.87 1.19
C LYS A 52 -16.06 -12.43 1.09
N ALA A 53 -16.63 -12.08 -0.07
CA ALA A 53 -17.38 -10.85 -0.24
C ALA A 53 -18.85 -11.07 0.12
N GLY A 54 -19.50 -10.11 0.76
CA GLY A 54 -20.87 -10.28 1.18
C GLY A 54 -21.49 -9.06 1.86
N ASN A 55 -22.62 -9.29 2.52
CA ASN A 55 -23.28 -8.28 3.34
C ASN A 55 -22.38 -7.95 4.55
N PRO A 56 -22.03 -6.68 4.79
CA PRO A 56 -21.16 -6.28 5.92
C PRO A 56 -21.78 -6.53 7.30
N LEU A 57 -23.06 -6.82 7.39
CA LEU A 57 -23.72 -7.23 8.63
C LEU A 57 -23.59 -8.74 8.93
N ASP A 58 -23.12 -9.52 7.98
CA ASP A 58 -22.84 -10.95 8.16
C ASP A 58 -21.43 -11.12 8.75
N PRO A 59 -21.27 -11.77 9.93
CA PRO A 59 -19.98 -12.01 10.56
C PRO A 59 -18.98 -12.80 9.69
N GLU A 60 -19.44 -13.58 8.72
CA GLU A 60 -18.59 -14.35 7.81
C GLU A 60 -18.07 -13.51 6.63
N THR A 61 -18.61 -12.30 6.42
CA THR A 61 -18.15 -11.41 5.36
C THR A 61 -16.79 -10.82 5.70
N MET A 62 -15.84 -10.97 4.80
CA MET A 62 -14.49 -10.42 4.95
C MET A 62 -14.35 -9.07 4.24
N ILE A 63 -15.02 -8.87 3.10
CA ILE A 63 -15.02 -7.60 2.36
C ILE A 63 -16.43 -7.23 1.88
N GLY A 64 -16.73 -5.93 1.89
CA GLY A 64 -17.99 -5.36 1.40
C GLY A 64 -17.89 -4.81 -0.03
N ALA A 65 -18.93 -4.04 -0.42
CA ALA A 65 -18.97 -3.31 -1.68
C ALA A 65 -18.03 -2.09 -1.68
N GLN A 66 -17.63 -1.61 -2.86
CA GLN A 66 -16.96 -0.32 -3.03
C GLN A 66 -17.89 0.83 -2.59
N ALA A 67 -17.30 1.95 -2.18
CA ALA A 67 -18.04 3.06 -1.58
C ALA A 67 -18.95 3.80 -2.58
N SER A 68 -18.68 3.73 -3.90
CA SER A 68 -19.44 4.44 -4.92
C SER A 68 -19.36 3.79 -6.30
N GLN A 69 -20.35 4.10 -7.15
CA GLN A 69 -20.34 3.73 -8.57
C GLN A 69 -19.10 4.24 -9.29
N ILE A 70 -18.70 5.49 -9.03
CA ILE A 70 -17.53 6.12 -9.68
C ILE A 70 -16.27 5.30 -9.37
N GLN A 71 -16.08 4.90 -8.12
CA GLN A 71 -14.91 4.09 -7.74
C GLN A 71 -15.00 2.68 -8.32
N TYR A 72 -16.16 2.06 -8.32
CA TYR A 72 -16.39 0.77 -8.95
C TYR A 72 -16.02 0.78 -10.44
N ASP A 73 -16.54 1.75 -11.19
CA ASP A 73 -16.27 1.88 -12.63
C ASP A 73 -14.78 2.16 -12.89
N LYS A 74 -14.14 3.00 -12.06
CA LYS A 74 -12.70 3.26 -12.13
C LYS A 74 -11.92 1.95 -11.98
N ILE A 75 -12.19 1.15 -10.95
CA ILE A 75 -11.46 -0.11 -10.71
C ILE A 75 -11.64 -1.07 -11.88
N LEU A 76 -12.86 -1.26 -12.38
CA LEU A 76 -13.11 -2.11 -13.53
C LEU A 76 -12.39 -1.62 -14.79
N SER A 77 -12.26 -0.30 -14.97
CA SER A 77 -11.50 0.26 -16.08
C SER A 77 -10.01 -0.08 -15.99
N TYR A 78 -9.43 -0.09 -14.78
CA TYR A 78 -8.04 -0.52 -14.58
C TYR A 78 -7.84 -2.04 -14.72
N ILE A 79 -8.82 -2.84 -14.30
CA ILE A 79 -8.80 -4.29 -14.54
C ILE A 79 -8.79 -4.57 -16.05
N LYS A 80 -9.64 -3.87 -16.82
CA LYS A 80 -9.64 -3.95 -18.27
C LYS A 80 -8.31 -3.50 -18.87
N LEU A 81 -7.80 -2.34 -18.43
CA LEU A 81 -6.52 -1.80 -18.87
C LEU A 81 -5.35 -2.76 -18.63
N GLY A 82 -5.27 -3.39 -17.45
CA GLY A 82 -4.23 -4.37 -17.17
C GLY A 82 -4.23 -5.53 -18.15
N LYS A 83 -5.41 -6.03 -18.52
CA LYS A 83 -5.56 -7.07 -19.54
C LYS A 83 -5.13 -6.57 -20.93
N GLU A 84 -5.51 -5.35 -21.31
CA GLU A 84 -5.15 -4.72 -22.58
C GLU A 84 -3.65 -4.45 -22.70
N GLU A 85 -2.97 -4.13 -21.59
CA GLU A 85 -1.52 -3.97 -21.53
C GLU A 85 -0.77 -5.33 -21.50
N GLY A 86 -1.48 -6.45 -21.45
CA GLY A 86 -0.93 -7.79 -21.50
C GLY A 86 -0.51 -8.36 -20.14
N ALA A 87 -1.00 -7.79 -19.03
CA ALA A 87 -0.82 -8.41 -17.72
C ALA A 87 -1.59 -9.73 -17.61
N GLU A 88 -0.97 -10.73 -17.02
CA GLU A 88 -1.59 -12.02 -16.73
C GLU A 88 -2.49 -11.92 -15.51
N VAL A 89 -3.74 -12.33 -15.62
CA VAL A 89 -4.66 -12.42 -14.48
C VAL A 89 -4.40 -13.71 -13.72
N LEU A 90 -3.89 -13.62 -12.51
CA LEU A 90 -3.62 -14.78 -11.66
C LEU A 90 -4.88 -15.24 -10.91
N THR A 91 -5.74 -14.31 -10.52
CA THR A 91 -7.07 -14.56 -9.92
C THR A 91 -7.93 -13.29 -10.01
N GLY A 92 -9.26 -13.43 -9.86
CA GLY A 92 -10.20 -12.30 -9.95
C GLY A 92 -10.41 -11.80 -11.36
N GLY A 93 -10.17 -10.53 -11.59
CA GLY A 93 -10.20 -9.91 -12.92
C GLY A 93 -11.56 -9.47 -13.40
N ASP A 94 -12.57 -9.34 -12.52
CA ASP A 94 -13.92 -8.96 -12.92
C ASP A 94 -14.76 -8.42 -11.74
N ALA A 95 -15.95 -7.93 -12.05
CA ALA A 95 -16.99 -7.67 -11.08
C ALA A 95 -17.38 -8.95 -10.32
N ASN A 96 -17.83 -8.77 -9.08
CA ASN A 96 -18.34 -9.87 -8.28
C ASN A 96 -19.87 -9.79 -8.18
N HIS A 97 -20.55 -10.61 -8.97
CA HIS A 97 -22.00 -10.63 -9.00
C HIS A 97 -22.56 -11.53 -7.89
N LEU A 98 -22.89 -10.90 -6.76
CA LEU A 98 -23.53 -11.58 -5.64
C LEU A 98 -25.05 -11.65 -5.85
N GLN A 99 -25.72 -12.51 -5.08
CA GLN A 99 -27.15 -12.77 -5.21
C GLN A 99 -27.93 -12.21 -4.01
N GLY A 100 -29.25 -12.09 -4.16
CA GLY A 100 -30.15 -11.66 -3.09
C GLY A 100 -30.15 -10.15 -2.85
N ASP A 101 -30.30 -9.73 -1.61
CA ASP A 101 -30.48 -8.31 -1.23
C ASP A 101 -29.28 -7.40 -1.56
N ILE A 102 -28.15 -8.00 -1.92
CA ILE A 102 -26.91 -7.28 -2.24
C ILE A 102 -26.53 -7.37 -3.73
N GLU A 103 -27.41 -7.88 -4.60
CA GLU A 103 -27.12 -8.13 -6.02
C GLU A 103 -26.74 -6.85 -6.80
N ASN A 104 -27.25 -5.69 -6.37
CA ASN A 104 -26.98 -4.40 -7.00
C ASN A 104 -25.80 -3.63 -6.33
N GLY A 105 -25.04 -4.30 -5.45
CA GLY A 105 -23.90 -3.70 -4.79
C GLY A 105 -22.65 -3.64 -5.68
N TYR A 106 -21.77 -2.70 -5.39
CA TYR A 106 -20.53 -2.45 -6.15
C TYR A 106 -19.41 -3.42 -5.76
N TYR A 107 -19.62 -4.71 -5.97
CA TYR A 107 -18.67 -5.76 -5.57
C TYR A 107 -17.67 -6.07 -6.68
N ILE A 108 -16.39 -6.15 -6.31
CA ILE A 108 -15.28 -6.52 -7.21
C ILE A 108 -14.55 -7.72 -6.62
N LYS A 109 -14.18 -8.66 -7.47
CA LYS A 109 -13.35 -9.80 -7.05
C LYS A 109 -11.94 -9.30 -6.74
N PRO A 110 -11.36 -9.61 -5.59
CA PRO A 110 -9.95 -9.37 -5.34
C PRO A 110 -9.11 -9.92 -6.51
N THR A 111 -8.30 -9.06 -7.10
CA THR A 111 -7.65 -9.33 -8.38
C THR A 111 -6.14 -9.25 -8.26
N LEU A 112 -5.44 -10.28 -8.72
CA LEU A 112 -3.99 -10.29 -8.86
C LEU A 112 -3.60 -10.30 -10.33
N PHE A 113 -2.72 -9.36 -10.69
CA PHE A 113 -2.08 -9.31 -11.99
C PHE A 113 -0.58 -9.63 -11.88
N LYS A 114 -0.05 -10.45 -12.78
CA LYS A 114 1.38 -10.54 -13.03
C LYS A 114 1.74 -9.68 -14.23
N GLY A 115 2.73 -8.83 -14.07
CA GLY A 115 3.16 -7.94 -15.14
C GLY A 115 4.54 -7.36 -14.91
N ASN A 116 4.81 -6.22 -15.50
CA ASN A 116 6.05 -5.48 -15.31
C ASN A 116 5.79 -4.06 -14.80
N ASN A 117 6.78 -3.48 -14.13
CA ASN A 117 6.65 -2.21 -13.43
C ASN A 117 6.32 -1.00 -14.34
N LYS A 118 6.39 -1.11 -15.67
CA LYS A 118 6.07 -0.03 -16.61
C LYS A 118 4.58 0.02 -16.97
N MET A 119 3.80 -1.01 -16.66
CA MET A 119 2.37 -1.01 -16.89
C MET A 119 1.67 -0.01 -15.97
N ARG A 120 0.60 0.61 -16.46
CA ARG A 120 -0.15 1.62 -15.70
C ARG A 120 -0.73 1.09 -14.40
N ILE A 121 -1.12 -0.19 -14.35
CA ILE A 121 -1.59 -0.85 -13.13
C ILE A 121 -0.51 -0.94 -12.02
N PHE A 122 0.78 -0.74 -12.35
CA PHE A 122 1.89 -0.64 -11.39
C PHE A 122 2.22 0.81 -11.05
N GLN A 123 1.91 1.76 -11.93
CA GLN A 123 2.35 3.16 -11.82
C GLN A 123 1.26 4.09 -11.30
N GLU A 124 0.00 3.73 -11.46
CA GLU A 124 -1.15 4.57 -11.11
C GLU A 124 -1.93 4.00 -9.93
N GLU A 125 -2.50 4.85 -9.11
CA GLU A 125 -3.29 4.46 -7.95
C GLU A 125 -4.70 4.01 -8.38
N ILE A 126 -4.98 2.72 -8.24
CA ILE A 126 -6.29 2.14 -8.55
C ILE A 126 -7.29 2.42 -7.43
N PHE A 127 -6.85 2.28 -6.18
CA PHE A 127 -7.65 2.43 -4.96
C PHE A 127 -8.85 1.46 -4.93
N GLY A 128 -8.55 0.19 -5.18
CA GLY A 128 -9.48 -0.93 -5.24
C GLY A 128 -8.75 -2.26 -5.12
N PRO A 129 -9.43 -3.38 -4.91
CA PRO A 129 -8.82 -4.67 -4.55
C PRO A 129 -8.05 -5.30 -5.72
N VAL A 130 -7.00 -4.62 -6.17
CA VAL A 130 -6.14 -5.01 -7.30
C VAL A 130 -4.69 -4.93 -6.87
N LEU A 131 -3.96 -6.04 -6.92
CA LEU A 131 -2.55 -6.16 -6.61
C LEU A 131 -1.76 -6.49 -7.88
N ALA A 132 -0.76 -5.66 -8.20
CA ALA A 132 0.13 -5.86 -9.33
C ALA A 132 1.43 -6.54 -8.87
N VAL A 133 1.73 -7.71 -9.43
CA VAL A 133 2.83 -8.59 -9.01
C VAL A 133 3.91 -8.64 -10.09
N THR A 134 5.16 -8.43 -9.69
CA THR A 134 6.33 -8.62 -10.54
C THR A 134 7.46 -9.29 -9.76
N THR A 135 8.51 -9.72 -10.46
CA THR A 135 9.67 -10.36 -9.85
C THR A 135 10.90 -9.46 -9.88
N PHE A 136 11.86 -9.77 -9.03
CA PHE A 136 13.20 -9.19 -9.04
C PHE A 136 14.27 -10.27 -8.81
N LYS A 137 15.48 -10.02 -9.25
CA LYS A 137 16.61 -10.97 -9.15
C LYS A 137 17.41 -10.79 -7.86
N ASP A 138 17.73 -9.54 -7.57
CA ASP A 138 18.60 -9.18 -6.45
C ASP A 138 18.11 -7.93 -5.70
N GLU A 139 18.80 -7.58 -4.62
CA GLU A 139 18.46 -6.43 -3.76
C GLU A 139 18.47 -5.10 -4.51
N ALA A 140 19.44 -4.91 -5.43
CA ALA A 140 19.58 -3.66 -6.16
C ALA A 140 18.37 -3.43 -7.08
N GLU A 141 17.96 -4.46 -7.82
CA GLU A 141 16.78 -4.42 -8.68
C GLU A 141 15.49 -4.23 -7.85
N ALA A 142 15.38 -4.89 -6.68
CA ALA A 142 14.23 -4.70 -5.78
C ALA A 142 14.08 -3.25 -5.34
N ILE A 143 15.19 -2.60 -4.95
CA ILE A 143 15.20 -1.19 -4.55
C ILE A 143 14.87 -0.28 -5.73
N GLU A 144 15.43 -0.54 -6.91
CA GLU A 144 15.14 0.22 -8.12
C GLU A 144 13.65 0.16 -8.46
N LEU A 145 13.08 -1.05 -8.56
CA LEU A 145 11.65 -1.24 -8.85
C LEU A 145 10.74 -0.63 -7.79
N ALA A 146 11.08 -0.78 -6.50
CA ALA A 146 10.31 -0.19 -5.42
C ALA A 146 10.24 1.35 -5.53
N ASN A 147 11.34 1.98 -5.93
CA ASN A 147 11.46 3.43 -6.07
C ASN A 147 10.98 3.98 -7.42
N ASP A 148 10.81 3.13 -8.44
CA ASP A 148 10.35 3.51 -9.78
C ASP A 148 8.83 3.73 -9.80
N THR A 149 8.40 4.79 -9.13
CA THR A 149 7.04 5.29 -9.05
C THR A 149 7.05 6.76 -8.63
N ILE A 150 5.99 7.50 -8.96
CA ILE A 150 5.80 8.88 -8.48
C ILE A 150 5.36 8.94 -7.01
N TYR A 151 4.97 7.82 -6.41
CA TYR A 151 4.48 7.73 -5.03
C TYR A 151 5.58 7.29 -4.04
N GLY A 152 5.32 7.50 -2.77
CA GLY A 152 6.20 7.09 -1.68
C GLY A 152 5.54 7.24 -0.31
N LEU A 153 4.35 6.64 -0.11
CA LEU A 153 3.64 6.71 1.16
C LEU A 153 4.11 5.64 2.13
N GLY A 154 3.95 4.38 1.75
CA GLY A 154 4.30 3.23 2.57
C GLY A 154 4.95 2.10 1.77
N ALA A 155 5.79 1.31 2.43
CA ALA A 155 6.38 0.11 1.87
C ALA A 155 6.57 -0.96 2.95
N GLY A 156 6.51 -2.23 2.57
CA GLY A 156 6.85 -3.38 3.39
C GLY A 156 8.10 -4.08 2.88
N VAL A 157 8.97 -4.51 3.78
CA VAL A 157 10.16 -5.29 3.47
C VAL A 157 10.14 -6.58 4.29
N TRP A 158 10.33 -7.70 3.63
CA TRP A 158 10.36 -9.01 4.26
C TRP A 158 11.72 -9.68 4.02
N THR A 159 12.50 -9.85 5.07
CA THR A 159 13.80 -10.52 5.01
C THR A 159 14.20 -11.04 6.39
N ARG A 160 15.03 -12.11 6.39
CA ARG A 160 15.70 -12.62 7.61
C ARG A 160 17.17 -12.17 7.69
N ASP A 161 17.69 -11.57 6.64
CA ASP A 161 19.07 -11.09 6.60
C ASP A 161 19.20 -9.82 7.45
N ALA A 162 20.09 -9.85 8.44
CA ALA A 162 20.29 -8.75 9.37
C ALA A 162 20.82 -7.47 8.70
N HIS A 163 21.57 -7.58 7.61
CA HIS A 163 22.05 -6.45 6.84
C HIS A 163 20.91 -5.79 6.07
N GLN A 164 20.13 -6.60 5.37
CA GLN A 164 18.97 -6.14 4.57
C GLN A 164 17.87 -5.50 5.44
N LEU A 165 17.69 -5.94 6.69
CA LEU A 165 16.73 -5.33 7.63
C LEU A 165 16.93 -3.83 7.82
N TYR A 166 18.14 -3.33 7.64
CA TYR A 166 18.48 -1.91 7.81
C TYR A 166 18.80 -1.18 6.50
N GLN A 167 19.42 -1.85 5.54
CA GLN A 167 19.87 -1.20 4.30
C GLN A 167 18.70 -0.98 3.33
N VAL A 168 17.89 -2.00 3.12
CA VAL A 168 16.79 -1.91 2.16
C VAL A 168 15.75 -0.85 2.57
N PRO A 169 15.25 -0.81 3.83
CA PRO A 169 14.31 0.23 4.24
C PRO A 169 14.83 1.66 4.13
N ARG A 170 16.15 1.85 4.32
CA ARG A 170 16.78 3.17 4.14
C ARG A 170 16.85 3.61 2.69
N ALA A 171 16.97 2.67 1.77
CA ALA A 171 17.06 2.93 0.34
C ALA A 171 15.69 3.16 -0.31
N ILE A 172 14.60 2.66 0.29
CA ILE A 172 13.24 2.84 -0.21
C ILE A 172 12.76 4.27 0.05
N GLN A 173 12.28 4.94 -0.98
CA GLN A 173 11.79 6.31 -0.97
C GLN A 173 10.30 6.36 -0.56
N ALA A 174 10.01 5.95 0.66
CA ALA A 174 8.67 6.01 1.26
C ALA A 174 8.74 6.63 2.65
N GLY A 175 7.69 7.36 3.02
CA GLY A 175 7.63 8.04 4.31
C GLY A 175 7.47 7.09 5.50
N ARG A 176 6.93 5.90 5.27
CA ARG A 176 6.88 4.81 6.22
C ARG A 176 7.34 3.51 5.57
N VAL A 177 8.27 2.82 6.24
CA VAL A 177 8.69 1.48 5.83
C VAL A 177 8.52 0.54 7.03
N TRP A 178 7.73 -0.51 6.83
CA TRP A 178 7.60 -1.61 7.78
C TRP A 178 8.57 -2.73 7.43
N VAL A 179 9.14 -3.35 8.43
CA VAL A 179 10.05 -4.48 8.24
C VAL A 179 9.51 -5.68 9.00
N ASN A 180 9.26 -6.78 8.30
CA ASN A 180 8.69 -8.03 8.84
C ASN A 180 7.36 -7.83 9.59
N GLN A 181 6.65 -6.79 9.25
CA GLN A 181 5.29 -6.44 9.70
C GLN A 181 4.67 -5.47 8.69
N TYR A 182 3.38 -5.17 8.85
CA TYR A 182 2.68 -4.18 8.06
C TYR A 182 1.52 -3.55 8.84
N HIS A 183 1.02 -2.37 8.42
CA HIS A 183 -0.12 -1.67 9.00
C HIS A 183 -0.03 -1.36 10.51
N SER A 184 1.16 -1.26 11.08
CA SER A 184 1.34 -0.79 12.45
C SER A 184 1.51 0.73 12.49
N TYR A 185 0.69 1.44 13.28
CA TYR A 185 0.65 2.92 13.35
C TYR A 185 0.80 3.41 14.80
N PRO A 186 1.97 3.31 15.42
CA PRO A 186 2.16 3.83 16.76
C PRO A 186 2.05 5.36 16.76
N ALA A 187 1.29 5.91 17.71
CA ALA A 187 1.03 7.35 17.80
C ALA A 187 2.30 8.22 17.94
N GLY A 188 3.35 7.66 18.50
CA GLY A 188 4.65 8.33 18.65
C GLY A 188 5.54 8.33 17.39
N ALA A 189 5.11 7.70 16.29
CA ALA A 189 5.87 7.65 15.05
C ALA A 189 5.22 8.51 13.96
N PRO A 190 5.96 9.44 13.33
CA PRO A 190 5.41 10.28 12.28
C PRO A 190 4.97 9.44 11.08
N PHE A 191 3.85 9.83 10.46
CA PHE A 191 3.30 9.23 9.26
C PHE A 191 3.08 10.27 8.17
N GLY A 192 3.43 9.94 6.94
CA GLY A 192 3.22 10.79 5.77
C GLY A 192 4.05 10.33 4.58
N GLY A 193 3.83 10.96 3.41
CA GLY A 193 4.38 10.54 2.15
C GLY A 193 5.70 11.21 1.76
N TYR A 194 6.39 10.59 0.81
CA TYR A 194 7.41 11.17 -0.05
C TYR A 194 6.83 11.43 -1.43
N LYS A 195 7.53 12.14 -2.27
CA LYS A 195 7.18 12.42 -3.68
C LYS A 195 5.74 12.94 -3.79
N GLN A 196 4.93 12.40 -4.71
CA GLN A 196 3.55 12.81 -4.95
C GLN A 196 2.56 12.29 -3.88
N SER A 197 3.00 11.44 -2.96
CA SER A 197 2.14 10.97 -1.86
C SER A 197 1.88 12.03 -0.79
N GLY A 198 2.57 13.15 -0.86
CA GLY A 198 2.28 14.31 0.00
C GLY A 198 3.48 14.86 0.75
N ILE A 199 3.21 15.98 1.42
CA ILE A 199 4.18 16.74 2.19
C ILE A 199 3.84 16.78 3.66
N GLY A 200 3.85 16.89 4.55
CA GLY A 200 3.38 16.91 5.93
C GLY A 200 3.57 15.58 6.64
N ARG A 201 3.37 15.59 7.92
CA ARG A 201 3.38 14.39 8.76
C ARG A 201 2.23 14.44 9.75
N GLU A 202 1.58 13.29 9.89
CA GLU A 202 0.58 13.02 10.93
C GLU A 202 1.22 12.25 12.08
N ASN A 203 0.53 12.16 13.19
CA ASN A 203 1.02 11.57 14.43
C ASN A 203 2.28 12.27 14.94
N HIS A 204 2.84 11.81 16.07
CA HIS A 204 4.00 12.40 16.68
C HIS A 204 3.82 13.92 16.96
N LYS A 205 4.73 14.54 17.67
CA LYS A 205 4.72 16.00 17.93
C LYS A 205 4.83 16.85 16.65
N MET A 206 5.38 16.29 15.58
CA MET A 206 5.51 17.01 14.30
C MET A 206 4.17 17.44 13.70
N MET A 207 3.08 16.70 13.97
CA MET A 207 1.74 17.10 13.55
C MET A 207 1.34 18.46 14.11
N LEU A 208 1.75 18.79 15.32
CA LEU A 208 1.40 20.06 15.97
C LEU A 208 1.96 21.27 15.23
N ASP A 209 3.07 21.11 14.50
CA ASP A 209 3.68 22.20 13.74
C ASP A 209 2.77 22.69 12.60
N HIS A 210 1.91 21.82 12.07
CA HIS A 210 0.93 22.16 11.05
C HIS A 210 -0.29 22.94 11.57
N TYR A 211 -0.54 22.89 12.88
CA TYR A 211 -1.67 23.55 13.56
C TYR A 211 -1.26 24.77 14.38
N ARG A 212 0.01 25.19 14.30
CA ARG A 212 0.58 26.30 15.06
C ARG A 212 1.30 27.27 14.16
N GLN A 213 1.36 28.52 14.58
CA GLN A 213 2.21 29.54 13.97
C GLN A 213 3.34 29.91 14.92
N THR A 214 4.56 29.90 14.41
CA THR A 214 5.73 30.32 15.18
C THR A 214 5.78 31.83 15.25
N LYS A 215 5.89 32.39 16.47
CA LYS A 215 6.12 33.81 16.70
C LYS A 215 7.42 33.98 17.48
N ASN A 216 8.27 34.84 17.00
CA ASN A 216 9.47 35.29 17.74
C ASN A 216 9.17 36.64 18.40
N MET A 217 9.50 36.77 19.68
CA MET A 217 9.42 38.01 20.43
C MET A 217 10.78 38.36 20.98
N LEU A 218 11.32 39.49 20.58
CA LEU A 218 12.59 40.03 21.13
C LEU A 218 12.27 41.25 21.97
N VAL A 219 12.60 41.18 23.26
CA VAL A 219 12.36 42.25 24.21
C VAL A 219 13.69 42.74 24.76
N SER A 220 13.94 44.05 24.65
CA SER A 220 15.12 44.70 25.24
C SER A 220 14.75 45.47 26.48
N TYR A 221 15.51 45.25 27.55
CA TYR A 221 15.47 46.04 28.79
C TYR A 221 16.62 47.09 28.82
N SER A 222 17.40 47.18 27.74
CA SER A 222 18.51 48.14 27.65
C SER A 222 18.00 49.58 27.53
N LYS A 223 18.53 50.49 28.34
CA LYS A 223 18.29 51.93 28.24
C LYS A 223 19.25 52.63 27.27
N LYS A 224 20.20 51.89 26.68
CA LYS A 224 21.15 52.45 25.73
C LYS A 224 20.48 52.72 24.38
N LYS A 225 20.94 53.77 23.68
CA LYS A 225 20.53 54.02 22.31
C LYS A 225 20.88 52.81 21.43
N LEU A 226 20.05 52.52 20.44
CA LEU A 226 20.29 51.39 19.52
C LEU A 226 21.48 51.64 18.58
N GLY A 227 21.81 52.95 18.32
CA GLY A 227 23.02 53.30 17.59
C GLY A 227 22.94 53.09 16.06
N PHE A 228 21.75 53.07 15.54
CA PHE A 228 21.56 52.91 14.08
C PHE A 228 21.84 54.19 13.29
N PHE A 229 21.73 55.39 13.90
CA PHE A 229 22.00 56.72 13.34
C PHE A 229 22.64 57.65 14.34
#